data_1c7788d71d821adaa3058c758c86c0e1
#
_entry.id   1c7788d71d821adaa3058c758c86c0e1
#
_cell.length_a   1.000
_cell.length_b   1.000
_cell.length_c   1.000
_cell.angle_alpha   90.00
_cell.angle_beta   90.00
_cell.angle_gamma   90.00
#
_symmetry.space_group_name_H-M   'P 1'
#
loop_
_entity.id
_entity.type
_entity.pdbx_description
1 polymer ?
#
loop_
_entity_poly.entity_id
_entity_poly.type
_entity_poly.pdbx_seq_one_letter_code
_entity_poly.pdbx_strand_id
1 'polypeptide(L)'
;MGDGSFLAFFDDPETPFEFKDQRDFDLHIALEVEQDHLKKMFEIGKNSEMECRGISDHGFIDSIYFRDPNGYVIELTAKRPDHDRQMLASGDPRILLEKWNESKNPVEASA
;
A
#
# COMPACT_ATOMS: atom_id res chain seq x y z
N MET A 1 9.95 -14.15 4.13
CA MET A 1 9.10 -13.92 2.94
C MET A 1 9.60 -14.78 1.78
N GLY A 2 8.79 -15.01 0.77
CA GLY A 2 9.11 -15.95 -0.31
C GLY A 2 10.35 -15.64 -1.14
N ASP A 3 10.79 -14.38 -1.14
CA ASP A 3 12.01 -13.91 -1.83
C ASP A 3 13.26 -13.90 -0.96
N GLY A 4 13.19 -14.37 0.29
CA GLY A 4 14.28 -14.36 1.25
C GLY A 4 14.41 -13.05 2.05
N SER A 5 13.56 -12.05 1.84
CA SER A 5 13.50 -10.86 2.68
C SER A 5 12.76 -11.15 3.99
N PHE A 6 12.91 -10.25 4.95
CA PHE A 6 12.35 -10.42 6.30
C PHE A 6 11.60 -9.19 6.77
N LEU A 7 10.54 -9.42 7.56
CA LEU A 7 9.95 -8.42 8.44
C LEU A 7 10.39 -8.73 9.86
N ALA A 8 10.87 -7.73 10.59
CA ALA A 8 11.25 -7.85 11.99
C ALA A 8 10.19 -7.18 12.87
N PHE A 9 9.79 -7.88 13.91
CA PHE A 9 8.89 -7.35 14.94
C PHE A 9 9.65 -7.26 16.25
N PHE A 10 9.50 -6.16 16.94
CA PHE A 10 10.11 -5.92 18.23
C PHE A 10 9.03 -5.80 19.28
N ASP A 11 9.18 -6.54 20.36
CA ASP A 11 8.36 -6.38 21.56
C ASP A 11 9.02 -5.35 22.49
N ASP A 12 8.23 -4.40 22.97
CA ASP A 12 8.68 -3.39 23.92
C ASP A 12 7.68 -3.29 25.08
N PRO A 13 7.78 -4.20 26.06
CA PRO A 13 6.84 -4.25 27.18
C PRO A 13 6.95 -3.04 28.13
N GLU A 14 8.04 -2.29 28.08
CA GLU A 14 8.25 -1.11 28.91
C GLU A 14 7.53 0.13 28.38
N THR A 15 7.22 0.16 27.07
CA THR A 15 6.46 1.25 26.47
C THR A 15 4.95 0.99 26.59
N PRO A 16 4.15 1.91 27.16
CA PRO A 16 2.70 1.75 27.23
C PRO A 16 2.10 1.54 25.83
N PHE A 17 1.15 0.61 25.74
CA PHE A 17 0.42 0.36 24.50
C PHE A 17 -0.36 1.62 24.09
N GLU A 18 -0.24 1.98 22.81
CA GLU A 18 -0.99 3.04 22.19
C GLU A 18 -1.48 2.57 20.82
N PHE A 19 -2.80 2.56 20.61
CA PHE A 19 -3.37 2.25 19.30
C PHE A 19 -3.05 3.37 18.31
N LYS A 20 -2.48 3.01 17.15
CA LYS A 20 -2.18 3.96 16.07
C LYS A 20 -3.36 4.09 15.13
N ASP A 21 -4.03 5.22 15.17
CA ASP A 21 -5.15 5.52 14.27
C ASP A 21 -4.62 6.08 12.94
N GLN A 22 -4.28 5.16 12.02
CA GLN A 22 -3.69 5.51 10.73
C GLN A 22 -4.71 5.33 9.60
N ARG A 23 -4.64 6.23 8.62
CA ARG A 23 -5.38 6.11 7.36
C ARG A 23 -4.59 5.25 6.38
N ASP A 24 -5.23 4.72 5.33
CA ASP A 24 -4.59 3.84 4.34
C ASP A 24 -3.44 4.49 3.58
N PHE A 25 -3.51 5.80 3.40
CA PHE A 25 -2.48 6.58 2.70
C PHE A 25 -1.43 7.19 3.64
N ASP A 26 -1.51 6.90 4.94
CA ASP A 26 -0.42 7.18 5.87
C ASP A 26 0.67 6.11 5.72
N LEU A 27 1.57 5.99 6.67
CA LEU A 27 2.61 4.96 6.62
C LEU A 27 1.99 3.56 6.69
N HIS A 28 2.21 2.75 5.67
CA HIS A 28 1.80 1.35 5.62
C HIS A 28 2.87 0.49 4.95
N ILE A 29 2.78 -0.81 5.14
CA ILE A 29 3.65 -1.79 4.48
C ILE A 29 2.82 -2.51 3.43
N ALA A 30 3.27 -2.52 2.18
CA ALA A 30 2.67 -3.28 1.10
C ALA A 30 3.55 -4.49 0.75
N LEU A 31 2.93 -5.65 0.70
CA LEU A 31 3.58 -6.92 0.37
C LEU A 31 2.99 -7.47 -0.92
N GLU A 32 3.85 -7.82 -1.88
CA GLU A 32 3.40 -8.43 -3.13
C GLU A 32 3.01 -9.88 -2.92
N VAL A 33 1.85 -10.25 -3.46
CA VAL A 33 1.33 -11.63 -3.48
C VAL A 33 0.77 -11.95 -4.87
N GLU A 34 0.55 -13.23 -5.14
CA GLU A 34 -0.16 -13.66 -6.35
C GLU A 34 -1.66 -13.37 -6.25
N GLN A 35 -2.34 -13.19 -7.38
CA GLN A 35 -3.77 -12.88 -7.45
C GLN A 35 -4.65 -13.89 -6.68
N ASP A 36 -4.36 -15.18 -6.82
CA ASP A 36 -5.12 -16.22 -6.13
C ASP A 36 -4.92 -16.15 -4.61
N HIS A 37 -3.71 -15.82 -4.19
CA HIS A 37 -3.40 -15.63 -2.78
C HIS A 37 -4.11 -14.40 -2.20
N LEU A 38 -4.14 -13.31 -2.95
CA LEU A 38 -4.84 -12.08 -2.54
C LEU A 38 -6.33 -12.36 -2.31
N LYS A 39 -6.99 -13.06 -3.23
CA LYS A 39 -8.41 -13.42 -3.10
C LYS A 39 -8.67 -14.31 -1.88
N LYS A 40 -7.82 -15.32 -1.68
CA LYS A 40 -7.90 -16.20 -0.52
C LYS A 40 -7.75 -15.43 0.79
N MET A 41 -6.77 -14.54 0.86
CA MET A 41 -6.54 -13.72 2.06
C MET A 41 -7.68 -12.73 2.30
N PHE A 42 -8.29 -12.19 1.25
CA PHE A 42 -9.48 -11.36 1.36
C PHE A 42 -10.66 -12.11 1.99
N GLU A 43 -10.92 -13.33 1.54
CA GLU A 43 -11.98 -14.17 2.13
C GLU A 43 -11.71 -14.49 3.60
N ILE A 44 -10.48 -14.84 3.94
CA ILE A 44 -10.06 -15.08 5.33
C ILE A 44 -10.27 -13.81 6.16
N GLY A 45 -9.85 -12.66 5.66
CA GLY A 45 -10.03 -11.37 6.33
C GLY A 45 -11.49 -11.03 6.58
N LYS A 46 -12.36 -11.22 5.58
CA LYS A 46 -13.80 -10.97 5.70
C LYS A 46 -14.51 -11.89 6.70
N ASN A 47 -14.00 -13.09 6.87
CA ASN A 47 -14.54 -14.08 7.82
C ASN A 47 -13.90 -13.98 9.22
N SER A 48 -12.93 -13.11 9.40
CA SER A 48 -12.29 -12.84 10.68
C SER A 48 -12.91 -11.62 11.38
N GLU A 49 -12.56 -11.40 12.65
CA GLU A 49 -12.92 -10.18 13.38
C GLU A 49 -11.98 -8.99 13.04
N MET A 50 -10.95 -9.23 12.26
CA MET A 50 -9.99 -8.23 11.83
C MET A 50 -10.59 -7.29 10.78
N GLU A 51 -10.29 -5.99 10.87
CA GLU A 51 -10.64 -5.05 9.80
C GLU A 51 -9.92 -5.46 8.50
N CYS A 52 -10.71 -5.72 7.46
CA CYS A 52 -10.21 -6.06 6.13
C CYS A 52 -11.02 -5.30 5.09
N ARG A 53 -10.35 -4.53 4.25
CA ARG A 53 -10.96 -3.72 3.19
C ARG A 53 -10.38 -4.06 1.84
N GLY A 54 -11.14 -3.85 0.81
CA GLY A 54 -10.82 -4.11 -0.60
C GLY A 54 -11.93 -4.92 -1.26
N ILE A 55 -11.74 -5.50 -2.40
CA ILE A 55 -10.50 -5.41 -3.22
C ILE A 55 -10.50 -4.06 -3.93
N SER A 56 -9.43 -3.30 -3.79
CA SER A 56 -9.27 -2.00 -4.43
C SER A 56 -8.55 -2.14 -5.76
N ASP A 57 -9.18 -1.67 -6.83
CA ASP A 57 -8.63 -1.65 -8.19
C ASP A 57 -7.85 -0.35 -8.40
N HIS A 58 -6.54 -0.45 -8.51
CA HIS A 58 -5.65 0.69 -8.82
C HIS A 58 -5.26 0.75 -10.31
N GLY A 59 -5.92 -0.03 -11.17
CA GLY A 59 -5.67 -0.07 -12.60
C GLY A 59 -4.57 -1.05 -13.02
N PHE A 60 -3.46 -1.08 -12.32
CA PHE A 60 -2.30 -1.96 -12.60
C PHE A 60 -2.03 -2.99 -11.51
N ILE A 61 -2.59 -2.78 -10.33
CA ILE A 61 -2.57 -3.71 -9.19
C ILE A 61 -3.94 -3.78 -8.54
N ASP A 62 -4.20 -4.88 -7.87
CA ASP A 62 -5.32 -5.05 -6.93
C ASP A 62 -4.77 -5.12 -5.51
N SER A 63 -5.45 -4.51 -4.56
CA SER A 63 -4.99 -4.43 -3.18
C SER A 63 -6.08 -4.75 -2.17
N ILE A 64 -5.68 -5.34 -1.05
CA ILE A 64 -6.48 -5.47 0.16
C ILE A 64 -5.69 -4.91 1.35
N TYR A 65 -6.42 -4.42 2.34
CA TYR A 65 -5.85 -3.72 3.48
C TYR A 65 -6.33 -4.36 4.77
N PHE A 66 -5.40 -4.61 5.67
CA PHE A 66 -5.66 -5.06 7.02
C PHE A 66 -5.19 -4.01 8.01
N ARG A 67 -5.85 -3.97 9.15
CA ARG A 67 -5.36 -3.21 10.30
C ARG A 67 -4.89 -4.17 11.37
N ASP A 68 -3.63 -4.06 11.77
CA ASP A 68 -3.08 -4.90 12.83
C ASP A 68 -3.59 -4.47 14.23
N PRO A 69 -3.36 -5.26 15.28
CA PRO A 69 -3.81 -4.92 16.63
C PRO A 69 -3.26 -3.60 17.18
N ASN A 70 -2.15 -3.11 16.65
CA ASN A 70 -1.55 -1.83 17.04
C ASN A 70 -2.08 -0.65 16.22
N GLY A 71 -2.90 -0.91 15.19
CA GLY A 71 -3.49 0.10 14.30
C GLY A 71 -2.68 0.39 13.05
N TYR A 72 -1.58 -0.33 12.80
CA TYR A 72 -0.82 -0.18 11.56
C TYR A 72 -1.55 -0.83 10.38
N VAL A 73 -1.45 -0.20 9.22
CA VAL A 73 -2.05 -0.71 8.00
C VAL A 73 -1.05 -1.63 7.29
N ILE A 74 -1.53 -2.82 6.93
CA ILE A 74 -0.80 -3.79 6.12
C ILE A 74 -1.57 -4.03 4.85
N GLU A 75 -0.92 -3.81 3.71
CA GLU A 75 -1.48 -4.04 2.39
C GLU A 75 -0.93 -5.33 1.79
N LEU A 76 -1.80 -6.13 1.19
CA LEU A 76 -1.39 -7.15 0.23
C LEU A 76 -1.77 -6.66 -1.15
N THR A 77 -0.83 -6.71 -2.08
CA THR A 77 -1.00 -6.21 -3.44
C THR A 77 -0.63 -7.28 -4.46
N ALA A 78 -1.42 -7.39 -5.51
CA ALA A 78 -1.18 -8.32 -6.60
C ALA A 78 -1.17 -7.60 -7.94
N LYS A 79 -0.18 -7.91 -8.77
CA LYS A 79 -0.09 -7.35 -10.11
C LYS A 79 -1.23 -7.85 -10.99
N ARG A 80 -1.81 -6.93 -11.76
CA ARG A 80 -2.73 -7.28 -12.85
C ARG A 80 -1.94 -7.73 -14.08
N PRO A 81 -2.56 -8.49 -15.00
CA PRO A 81 -1.85 -9.06 -16.15
C PRO A 81 -1.09 -8.05 -17.02
N ASP A 82 -1.53 -6.80 -17.09
CA ASP A 82 -0.90 -5.75 -17.89
C ASP A 82 -0.05 -4.76 -17.06
N HIS A 83 0.26 -5.12 -15.81
CA HIS A 83 1.05 -4.27 -14.90
C HIS A 83 2.34 -3.77 -15.53
N ASP A 84 3.16 -4.69 -16.06
CA ASP A 84 4.49 -4.34 -16.58
C ASP A 84 4.38 -3.45 -17.82
N ARG A 85 3.37 -3.70 -18.68
CA ARG A 85 3.09 -2.85 -19.83
C ARG A 85 2.70 -1.42 -19.41
N GLN A 86 1.84 -1.29 -18.40
CA GLN A 86 1.44 0.02 -17.88
C GLN A 86 2.60 0.76 -17.23
N MET A 87 3.45 0.06 -16.48
CA MET A 87 4.63 0.66 -15.87
C MET A 87 5.64 1.16 -16.90
N LEU A 88 5.85 0.43 -17.99
CA LEU A 88 6.69 0.87 -19.10
C LEU A 88 6.08 2.06 -19.87
N ALA A 89 4.77 2.12 -20.01
CA ALA A 89 4.04 3.19 -20.72
C ALA A 89 3.89 4.48 -19.90
N SER A 90 4.16 4.46 -18.61
CA SER A 90 3.96 5.62 -17.71
C SER A 90 4.91 6.80 -17.97
N GLY A 91 5.96 6.60 -18.78
CA GLY A 91 6.93 7.63 -19.14
C GLY A 91 8.06 7.83 -18.13
N ASP A 92 8.84 8.89 -18.33
CA ASP A 92 9.96 9.20 -17.43
C ASP A 92 9.43 9.77 -16.10
N PRO A 93 9.69 9.08 -14.98
CA PRO A 93 9.21 9.53 -13.66
C PRO A 93 9.77 10.89 -13.24
N ARG A 94 10.92 11.30 -13.75
CA ARG A 94 11.49 12.63 -13.47
C ARG A 94 10.65 13.75 -14.06
N ILE A 95 10.14 13.57 -15.27
CA ILE A 95 9.24 14.53 -15.92
C ILE A 95 7.94 14.65 -15.12
N LEU A 96 7.40 13.54 -14.64
CA LEU A 96 6.20 13.54 -13.80
C LEU A 96 6.45 14.28 -12.48
N LEU A 97 7.61 14.08 -11.87
CA LEU A 97 7.99 14.76 -10.63
C LEU A 97 8.14 16.28 -10.85
N GLU A 98 8.78 16.69 -11.95
CA GLU A 98 8.93 18.10 -12.30
C GLU A 98 7.57 18.78 -12.48
N LYS A 99 6.68 18.19 -13.25
CA LYS A 99 5.30 18.67 -13.43
C LYS A 99 4.53 18.75 -12.11
N TRP A 100 4.70 17.77 -11.24
CA TRP A 100 4.06 17.77 -9.94
C TRP A 100 4.60 18.89 -9.05
N ASN A 101 5.92 19.11 -9.03
CA ASN A 101 6.54 20.22 -8.29
C ASN A 101 6.05 21.58 -8.80
N GLU A 102 5.97 21.77 -10.11
CA GLU A 102 5.43 22.98 -10.71
C GLU A 102 3.97 23.24 -10.31
N SER A 103 3.16 22.17 -10.23
CA SER A 103 1.77 22.28 -9.80
C SER A 103 1.60 22.66 -8.34
N LYS A 104 2.58 22.33 -7.48
CA LYS A 104 2.55 22.62 -6.05
C LYS A 104 3.11 24.01 -5.72
N ASN A 105 4.06 24.48 -6.52
CA ASN A 105 4.67 25.79 -6.39
C ASN A 105 4.42 26.59 -7.69
N PRO A 106 3.16 26.97 -7.97
CA PRO A 106 2.91 27.79 -9.13
C PRO A 106 3.73 29.08 -8.96
N VAL A 107 4.59 29.34 -9.96
CA VAL A 107 5.25 30.66 -10.02
C VAL A 107 4.10 31.67 -10.10
N GLU A 108 3.96 32.50 -9.06
CA GLU A 108 3.04 33.61 -9.14
C GLU A 108 3.41 34.38 -10.42
N ALA A 109 2.49 34.39 -11.38
CA ALA A 109 2.65 35.23 -12.52
C ALA A 109 2.71 36.66 -11.94
N SER A 110 3.90 37.18 -11.77
CA SER A 110 4.08 38.58 -11.46
C SER A 110 3.43 39.38 -12.58
N ALA A 111 2.35 40.02 -12.22
CA ALA A 111 1.68 40.93 -13.13
C ALA A 111 2.63 42.04 -13.57
#